data_6c9bf5bd7da70dbb3ddf7af51141857e
#
_entry.id   6c9bf5bd7da70dbb3ddf7af51141857e
#
_cell.length_a   1.000
_cell.length_b   1.000
_cell.length_c   1.000
_cell.angle_alpha   90.00
_cell.angle_beta   90.00
_cell.angle_gamma   90.00
#
_symmetry.space_group_name_H-M   'P 1'
#
loop_
_entity.id
_entity.type
_entity.pdbx_description
1 polymer ?
#
loop_
_entity_poly.entity_id
_entity_poly.type
_entity_poly.pdbx_seq_one_letter_code
_entity_poly.pdbx_strand_id
1 'polypeptide(L)'
;MRRLPIPFCPVAALPERGSYVARSSAGVPIVVVRDQEGKIRAFRNACRHRGMQLADGAGCTKIFRCNYHGWAYRLDGRLEYVPHEYGFPDLDKGSNGLVPLHSVHIQSGLVFITQDEPVGLGALESLPDLLTDDQVIFESQEKVEEINWKLTAEGTLEGYHIKPTHPESFFPYGYDNLNVVETQGPNSRVCYPFRRIEKLRDAPRENLSLDRMVTLVNRIFPFTSVTRLSQHYGVSFAEPESPTRTRYFDYRLTLPTIDGGEPSEDALARAKKDVAFLSDTGDKEDTKVVTDIQAAIGSGANTHYRFGRFESAIGHLHKNLSLYLTRLDKFEGDAMKKT
;
A
#
# COMPACT_ATOMS: atom_id res chain seq x y z
N MET A 1 9.77 10.60 0.99
CA MET A 1 9.09 9.39 1.45
C MET A 1 9.17 9.19 2.95
N ARG A 2 10.35 9.13 3.56
CA ARG A 2 10.51 8.88 5.01
C ARG A 2 9.85 9.90 5.93
N ARG A 3 9.55 11.10 5.42
CA ARG A 3 8.95 12.25 6.10
C ARG A 3 7.45 12.44 5.84
N LEU A 4 6.78 11.40 5.32
CA LEU A 4 5.34 11.35 5.17
C LEU A 4 4.79 10.10 5.83
N PRO A 5 3.57 10.13 6.37
CA PRO A 5 2.84 8.92 6.71
C PRO A 5 2.61 8.07 5.45
N ILE A 6 3.25 6.92 5.38
CA ILE A 6 3.16 5.97 4.27
C ILE A 6 2.41 4.74 4.74
N PRO A 7 1.38 4.27 4.01
CA PRO A 7 0.77 2.98 4.29
C PRO A 7 1.79 1.86 4.17
N PHE A 8 1.85 0.98 5.17
CA PHE A 8 2.85 -0.09 5.24
C PHE A 8 2.24 -1.48 5.05
N CYS A 9 1.16 -1.79 5.72
CA CYS A 9 0.43 -3.05 5.55
C CYS A 9 -1.05 -2.86 5.96
N PRO A 10 -1.97 -3.77 5.54
CA PRO A 10 -3.29 -3.84 6.15
C PRO A 10 -3.19 -4.22 7.63
N VAL A 11 -4.11 -3.74 8.46
CA VAL A 11 -4.22 -4.18 9.86
C VAL A 11 -4.45 -5.70 9.96
N ALA A 12 -5.20 -6.26 8.99
CA ALA A 12 -5.45 -7.68 8.86
C ALA A 12 -4.16 -8.53 8.69
N ALA A 13 -3.03 -7.93 8.29
CA ALA A 13 -1.73 -8.62 8.26
C ALA A 13 -1.10 -8.82 9.65
N LEU A 14 -1.71 -8.25 10.69
CA LEU A 14 -1.26 -8.32 12.09
C LEU A 14 -2.42 -8.82 12.96
N PRO A 15 -2.98 -10.04 12.72
CA PRO A 15 -4.23 -10.48 13.33
C PRO A 15 -4.11 -10.71 14.84
N GLU A 16 -2.98 -11.17 15.33
CA GLU A 16 -2.79 -11.55 16.73
C GLU A 16 -1.53 -10.94 17.36
N ARG A 17 -1.42 -11.04 18.67
CA ARG A 17 -0.23 -10.61 19.42
C ARG A 17 0.99 -11.40 18.95
N GLY A 18 2.04 -10.71 18.59
CA GLY A 18 3.25 -11.30 18.01
C GLY A 18 3.30 -11.28 16.50
N SER A 19 2.17 -11.07 15.81
CA SER A 19 2.16 -10.92 14.35
C SER A 19 3.01 -9.74 13.92
N TYR A 20 3.83 -9.92 12.89
CA TYR A 20 4.68 -8.89 12.33
C TYR A 20 4.71 -8.91 10.80
N VAL A 21 5.01 -7.76 10.23
CA VAL A 21 5.38 -7.58 8.83
C VAL A 21 6.73 -6.86 8.80
N ALA A 22 7.70 -7.42 8.09
CA ALA A 22 9.04 -6.86 7.94
C ALA A 22 9.38 -6.74 6.45
N ARG A 23 9.65 -5.51 6.01
CA ARG A 23 10.05 -5.19 4.64
C ARG A 23 10.77 -3.86 4.57
N SER A 24 11.37 -3.54 3.44
CA SER A 24 11.91 -2.21 3.20
C SER A 24 10.80 -1.18 2.98
N SER A 25 11.04 0.04 3.42
CA SER A 25 10.25 1.22 3.06
C SER A 25 11.16 2.43 2.90
N ALA A 26 11.13 3.07 1.74
CA ALA A 26 12.03 4.15 1.34
C ALA A 26 13.52 3.78 1.54
N GLY A 27 13.87 2.54 1.15
CA GLY A 27 15.22 2.00 1.24
C GLY A 27 15.70 1.65 2.66
N VAL A 28 14.81 1.66 3.66
CA VAL A 28 15.12 1.33 5.06
C VAL A 28 14.39 0.06 5.47
N PRO A 29 15.08 -0.96 6.00
CA PRO A 29 14.45 -2.13 6.59
C PRO A 29 13.62 -1.73 7.81
N ILE A 30 12.33 -2.07 7.80
CA ILE A 30 11.35 -1.75 8.84
C ILE A 30 10.68 -3.05 9.30
N VAL A 31 10.35 -3.15 10.58
CA VAL A 31 9.45 -4.16 11.13
C VAL A 31 8.31 -3.48 11.86
N VAL A 32 7.09 -3.86 11.50
CA VAL A 32 5.85 -3.50 12.20
C VAL A 32 5.33 -4.74 12.90
N VAL A 33 4.94 -4.61 14.15
CA VAL A 33 4.55 -5.74 15.01
C VAL A 33 3.38 -5.35 15.91
N ARG A 34 2.46 -6.30 16.14
CA ARG A 34 1.48 -6.20 17.22
C ARG A 34 2.11 -6.77 18.50
N ASP A 35 2.39 -5.92 19.46
CA ASP A 35 3.07 -6.31 20.71
C ASP A 35 2.17 -7.15 21.65
N GLN A 36 2.72 -7.54 22.80
CA GLN A 36 2.01 -8.37 23.79
C GLN A 36 0.85 -7.64 24.48
N GLU A 37 0.80 -6.31 24.41
CA GLU A 37 -0.31 -5.48 24.88
C GLU A 37 -1.39 -5.27 23.80
N GLY A 38 -1.15 -5.75 22.55
CA GLY A 38 -2.02 -5.59 21.40
C GLY A 38 -1.80 -4.27 20.63
N LYS A 39 -0.81 -3.46 21.01
CA LYS A 39 -0.45 -2.22 20.32
C LYS A 39 0.39 -2.51 19.08
N ILE A 40 0.13 -1.81 18.00
CA ILE A 40 0.95 -1.86 16.80
C ILE A 40 2.12 -0.88 16.97
N ARG A 41 3.34 -1.41 16.81
CA ARG A 41 4.60 -0.67 16.90
C ARG A 41 5.40 -0.85 15.62
N ALA A 42 6.27 0.12 15.33
CA ALA A 42 7.17 0.05 14.20
C ALA A 42 8.59 0.46 14.61
N PHE A 43 9.56 -0.29 14.13
CA PHE A 43 10.97 -0.09 14.43
C PHE A 43 11.81 -0.18 13.15
N ARG A 44 13.00 0.46 13.17
CA ARG A 44 14.04 0.11 12.22
C ARG A 44 14.44 -1.36 12.45
N ASN A 45 14.38 -2.17 11.42
CA ASN A 45 14.63 -3.61 11.50
C ASN A 45 16.12 -3.90 11.50
N ALA A 46 16.80 -3.53 12.59
CA ALA A 46 18.24 -3.65 12.74
C ALA A 46 18.63 -3.92 14.19
N CYS A 47 19.40 -4.97 14.42
CA CYS A 47 20.00 -5.28 15.72
C CYS A 47 20.96 -4.18 16.17
N ARG A 48 20.82 -3.72 17.41
CA ARG A 48 21.65 -2.64 17.98
C ARG A 48 23.12 -3.01 18.18
N HIS A 49 23.45 -4.30 18.09
CA HIS A 49 24.85 -4.74 18.17
C HIS A 49 25.63 -4.39 16.90
N ARG A 50 25.26 -4.98 15.74
CA ARG A 50 25.98 -4.82 14.47
C ARG A 50 25.07 -4.70 13.24
N GLY A 51 23.79 -4.29 13.44
CA GLY A 51 22.91 -3.90 12.35
C GLY A 51 22.23 -5.05 11.58
N MET A 52 22.41 -6.33 11.98
CA MET A 52 21.75 -7.43 11.30
C MET A 52 20.21 -7.28 11.38
N GLN A 53 19.50 -7.53 10.29
CA GLN A 53 18.05 -7.60 10.28
C GLN A 53 17.53 -8.69 11.23
N LEU A 54 16.42 -8.41 11.92
CA LEU A 54 15.85 -9.29 12.95
C LEU A 54 14.68 -10.13 12.42
N ALA A 55 14.00 -9.65 11.38
CA ALA A 55 12.85 -10.28 10.78
C ALA A 55 12.81 -10.03 9.27
N ASP A 56 12.13 -10.90 8.54
CA ASP A 56 11.87 -10.78 7.11
C ASP A 56 10.46 -11.31 6.79
N GLY A 57 9.80 -10.72 5.78
CA GLY A 57 8.46 -11.09 5.37
C GLY A 57 7.40 -10.89 6.46
N ALA A 58 6.50 -11.84 6.61
CA ALA A 58 5.45 -11.82 7.63
C ALA A 58 5.52 -13.07 8.52
N GLY A 59 5.14 -12.93 9.78
CA GLY A 59 5.17 -14.05 10.73
C GLY A 59 4.62 -13.67 12.09
N CYS A 60 4.80 -14.60 13.05
CA CYS A 60 4.41 -14.40 14.44
C CYS A 60 5.56 -14.82 15.36
N THR A 61 5.89 -14.00 16.35
CA THR A 61 6.95 -14.27 17.31
C THR A 61 6.62 -13.68 18.69
N LYS A 62 7.24 -14.25 19.73
CA LYS A 62 7.16 -13.69 21.10
C LYS A 62 8.32 -12.76 21.41
N ILE A 63 9.40 -12.82 20.63
CA ILE A 63 10.63 -12.07 20.82
C ILE A 63 11.43 -12.01 19.51
N PHE A 64 12.02 -10.90 19.16
CA PHE A 64 12.96 -10.79 18.07
C PHE A 64 14.35 -11.19 18.53
N ARG A 65 14.88 -12.30 18.02
CA ARG A 65 16.24 -12.77 18.31
C ARG A 65 17.14 -12.59 17.09
N CYS A 66 18.24 -11.88 17.29
CA CYS A 66 19.25 -11.72 16.27
C CYS A 66 19.99 -13.04 16.02
N ASN A 67 19.95 -13.54 14.78
CA ASN A 67 20.59 -14.79 14.41
C ASN A 67 22.12 -14.71 14.38
N TYR A 68 22.70 -13.49 14.50
CA TYR A 68 24.15 -13.33 14.46
C TYR A 68 24.81 -13.66 15.82
N HIS A 69 24.36 -13.00 16.91
CA HIS A 69 24.97 -13.21 18.24
C HIS A 69 23.91 -13.42 19.34
N GLY A 70 22.66 -13.68 18.99
CA GLY A 70 21.62 -14.04 19.95
C GLY A 70 21.06 -12.88 20.79
N TRP A 71 21.37 -11.61 20.49
CA TRP A 71 20.71 -10.48 21.15
C TRP A 71 19.21 -10.56 20.91
N ALA A 72 18.43 -10.37 21.98
CA ALA A 72 17.00 -10.56 21.91
C ALA A 72 16.24 -9.30 22.38
N TYR A 73 15.19 -8.95 21.64
CA TYR A 73 14.39 -7.75 21.86
C TYR A 73 12.93 -8.14 22.05
N ARG A 74 12.31 -7.57 23.09
CA ARG A 74 10.86 -7.68 23.28
C ARG A 74 10.11 -7.00 22.12
N LEU A 75 8.82 -7.31 21.97
CA LEU A 75 8.01 -6.71 20.90
C LEU A 75 7.68 -5.23 21.14
N ASP A 76 7.93 -4.73 22.35
CA ASP A 76 7.88 -3.30 22.68
C ASP A 76 9.19 -2.56 22.35
N GLY A 77 10.19 -3.27 21.80
CA GLY A 77 11.48 -2.77 21.36
C GLY A 77 12.59 -2.87 22.41
N ARG A 78 12.31 -3.15 23.69
CA ARG A 78 13.34 -3.21 24.73
C ARG A 78 14.34 -4.36 24.49
N LEU A 79 15.63 -4.10 24.71
CA LEU A 79 16.67 -5.14 24.72
C LEU A 79 16.50 -6.01 25.97
N GLU A 80 16.16 -7.28 25.78
CA GLU A 80 15.88 -8.22 26.87
C GLU A 80 17.10 -9.03 27.26
N TYR A 81 17.81 -9.58 26.28
CA TYR A 81 18.87 -10.55 26.54
C TYR A 81 20.08 -10.31 25.64
N VAL A 82 21.26 -10.42 26.25
CA VAL A 82 22.57 -10.36 25.60
C VAL A 82 23.39 -11.57 26.05
N PRO A 83 23.77 -12.48 25.13
CA PRO A 83 24.69 -13.57 25.49
C PRO A 83 26.03 -13.02 25.96
N HIS A 84 26.61 -13.64 27.01
CA HIS A 84 27.89 -13.22 27.57
C HIS A 84 27.95 -11.72 27.92
N GLU A 85 26.90 -11.20 28.54
CA GLU A 85 26.70 -9.77 28.85
C GLU A 85 27.89 -9.19 29.65
N TYR A 86 28.58 -10.02 30.47
CA TYR A 86 29.79 -9.65 31.18
C TYR A 86 30.93 -9.11 30.29
N GLY A 87 30.91 -9.42 29.01
CA GLY A 87 31.84 -8.90 28.00
C GLY A 87 31.53 -7.48 27.49
N PHE A 88 30.42 -6.89 27.96
CA PHE A 88 29.94 -5.57 27.56
C PHE A 88 29.75 -4.67 28.81
N PRO A 89 30.84 -4.27 29.50
CA PRO A 89 30.76 -3.62 30.81
C PRO A 89 30.01 -2.27 30.79
N ASP A 90 30.02 -1.57 29.63
CA ASP A 90 29.36 -0.26 29.47
C ASP A 90 27.99 -0.35 28.79
N LEU A 91 27.43 -1.55 28.64
CA LEU A 91 26.16 -1.73 27.97
C LEU A 91 24.98 -1.36 28.89
N ASP A 92 24.30 -0.27 28.57
CA ASP A 92 22.99 0.03 29.12
C ASP A 92 21.90 -0.53 28.21
N LYS A 93 21.20 -1.58 28.66
CA LYS A 93 20.07 -2.19 27.93
C LYS A 93 18.93 -1.19 27.68
N GLY A 94 18.73 -0.23 28.58
CA GLY A 94 17.68 0.76 28.47
C GLY A 94 17.80 1.63 27.23
N SER A 95 19.04 2.01 26.89
CA SER A 95 19.37 2.85 25.72
C SER A 95 19.63 2.03 24.43
N ASN A 96 19.72 0.71 24.54
CA ASN A 96 20.03 -0.19 23.42
C ASN A 96 18.82 -1.00 22.90
N GLY A 97 17.62 -0.51 23.11
CA GLY A 97 16.40 -1.03 22.48
C GLY A 97 16.36 -0.78 20.97
N LEU A 98 15.43 -1.42 20.27
CA LEU A 98 15.15 -1.16 18.86
C LEU A 98 14.80 0.32 18.65
N VAL A 99 15.24 0.90 17.55
CA VAL A 99 14.97 2.30 17.22
C VAL A 99 13.53 2.42 16.71
N PRO A 100 12.63 3.08 17.46
CA PRO A 100 11.26 3.29 17.00
C PRO A 100 11.24 4.26 15.82
N LEU A 101 10.22 4.15 14.99
CA LEU A 101 9.93 5.15 13.98
C LEU A 101 9.31 6.40 14.64
N HIS A 102 9.30 7.51 13.90
CA HIS A 102 8.75 8.78 14.40
C HIS A 102 7.27 8.62 14.82
N SER A 103 6.44 7.98 13.98
CA SER A 103 5.05 7.68 14.36
C SER A 103 4.48 6.46 13.64
N VAL A 104 3.43 5.89 14.25
CA VAL A 104 2.57 4.85 13.69
C VAL A 104 1.14 5.30 13.84
N HIS A 105 0.35 5.26 12.76
CA HIS A 105 -1.08 5.56 12.76
C HIS A 105 -1.86 4.38 12.19
N ILE A 106 -3.03 4.12 12.76
CA ILE A 106 -3.97 3.13 12.26
C ILE A 106 -5.22 3.87 11.82
N GLN A 107 -5.55 3.79 10.54
CA GLN A 107 -6.73 4.43 10.00
C GLN A 107 -7.24 3.67 8.78
N SER A 108 -8.57 3.54 8.67
CA SER A 108 -9.25 2.89 7.52
C SER A 108 -8.72 1.48 7.20
N GLY A 109 -8.38 0.69 8.25
CA GLY A 109 -7.85 -0.67 8.12
C GLY A 109 -6.41 -0.77 7.63
N LEU A 110 -5.67 0.34 7.56
CA LEU A 110 -4.26 0.40 7.17
C LEU A 110 -3.37 0.87 8.33
N VAL A 111 -2.16 0.34 8.36
CA VAL A 111 -1.07 0.81 9.23
C VAL A 111 -0.20 1.79 8.45
N PHE A 112 -0.09 3.01 8.94
CA PHE A 112 0.78 4.05 8.40
C PHE A 112 2.01 4.19 9.28
N ILE A 113 3.16 4.38 8.64
CA ILE A 113 4.43 4.66 9.32
C ILE A 113 5.01 5.99 8.84
N THR A 114 5.61 6.75 9.75
CA THR A 114 6.44 7.92 9.44
C THR A 114 7.81 7.68 10.05
N GLN A 115 8.86 7.68 9.24
CA GLN A 115 10.20 7.28 9.69
C GLN A 115 10.95 8.42 10.36
N ASP A 116 10.88 9.61 9.79
CA ASP A 116 11.62 10.81 10.23
C ASP A 116 10.62 11.96 10.48
N GLU A 117 11.08 13.12 10.98
CA GLU A 117 10.25 14.30 11.22
C GLU A 117 9.37 14.64 10.01
N PRO A 118 8.03 14.70 10.15
CA PRO A 118 7.11 14.82 9.03
C PRO A 118 7.12 16.23 8.40
N VAL A 119 6.91 16.28 7.09
CA VAL A 119 6.70 17.52 6.33
C VAL A 119 5.22 17.78 6.02
N GLY A 120 4.34 16.92 6.48
CA GLY A 120 2.88 17.02 6.32
C GLY A 120 2.18 15.72 6.64
N LEU A 121 0.86 15.72 6.59
CA LEU A 121 0.03 14.57 6.90
C LEU A 121 -0.13 13.59 5.72
N GLY A 122 0.24 13.99 4.48
CA GLY A 122 0.11 13.13 3.31
C GLY A 122 -1.30 12.57 3.17
N ALA A 123 -1.41 11.26 2.96
CA ALA A 123 -2.70 10.60 2.83
C ALA A 123 -3.64 10.80 4.03
N LEU A 124 -3.10 11.01 5.23
CA LEU A 124 -3.91 11.20 6.45
C LEU A 124 -4.63 12.56 6.51
N GLU A 125 -4.37 13.50 5.59
CA GLU A 125 -5.11 14.78 5.52
C GLU A 125 -6.62 14.55 5.31
N SER A 126 -6.99 13.56 4.52
CA SER A 126 -8.38 13.17 4.27
C SER A 126 -8.41 11.75 3.70
N LEU A 127 -8.63 10.76 4.55
CA LEU A 127 -8.64 9.36 4.16
C LEU A 127 -10.08 8.84 4.18
N PRO A 128 -10.58 8.25 3.08
CA PRO A 128 -11.89 7.62 3.06
C PRO A 128 -11.90 6.32 3.87
N ASP A 129 -13.08 5.81 4.21
CA ASP A 129 -13.22 4.45 4.71
C ASP A 129 -12.82 3.47 3.61
N LEU A 130 -11.93 2.52 3.93
CA LEU A 130 -11.35 1.60 2.96
C LEU A 130 -11.60 0.14 3.33
N LEU A 131 -11.05 -0.29 4.44
CA LEU A 131 -11.08 -1.68 4.91
C LEU A 131 -11.75 -1.74 6.28
N THR A 132 -12.36 -2.87 6.57
CA THR A 132 -13.02 -3.19 7.85
C THR A 132 -12.28 -4.29 8.58
N ASP A 133 -12.56 -4.43 9.89
CA ASP A 133 -11.82 -5.36 10.75
C ASP A 133 -12.18 -6.84 10.51
N ASP A 134 -13.32 -7.10 9.86
CA ASP A 134 -13.82 -8.45 9.52
C ASP A 134 -13.25 -9.01 8.20
N GLN A 135 -12.47 -8.22 7.47
CA GLN A 135 -11.85 -8.69 6.23
C GLN A 135 -10.61 -9.55 6.50
N VAL A 136 -10.54 -10.70 5.84
CA VAL A 136 -9.46 -11.67 5.99
C VAL A 136 -8.56 -11.66 4.76
N ILE A 137 -7.26 -11.67 4.96
CA ILE A 137 -6.27 -11.86 3.90
C ILE A 137 -6.28 -13.34 3.50
N PHE A 138 -6.59 -13.64 2.25
CA PHE A 138 -6.55 -15.00 1.72
C PHE A 138 -5.40 -15.26 0.75
N GLU A 139 -4.72 -14.19 0.31
CA GLU A 139 -3.55 -14.27 -0.56
C GLU A 139 -2.67 -13.03 -0.35
N SER A 140 -1.37 -13.22 -0.37
CA SER A 140 -0.39 -12.14 -0.41
C SER A 140 0.78 -12.53 -1.30
N GLN A 141 1.35 -11.55 -2.00
CA GLN A 141 2.53 -11.76 -2.83
C GLN A 141 3.46 -10.55 -2.78
N GLU A 142 4.72 -10.81 -3.04
CA GLU A 142 5.73 -9.81 -3.35
C GLU A 142 6.18 -10.01 -4.78
N LYS A 143 6.25 -8.93 -5.56
CA LYS A 143 6.76 -8.96 -6.93
C LYS A 143 7.65 -7.76 -7.19
N VAL A 144 8.60 -7.92 -8.11
CA VAL A 144 9.45 -6.83 -8.59
C VAL A 144 9.23 -6.65 -10.08
N GLU A 145 9.03 -5.41 -10.48
CA GLU A 145 8.83 -5.03 -11.88
C GLU A 145 9.87 -3.98 -12.29
N GLU A 146 10.43 -4.15 -13.49
CA GLU A 146 11.37 -3.19 -14.07
C GLU A 146 10.61 -2.00 -14.71
N ILE A 147 9.75 -1.37 -13.90
CA ILE A 147 8.81 -0.32 -14.29
C ILE A 147 8.80 0.78 -13.23
N ASN A 148 8.67 2.03 -13.69
CA ASN A 148 8.40 3.14 -12.78
C ASN A 148 6.98 3.03 -12.19
N TRP A 149 6.87 3.07 -10.87
CA TRP A 149 5.59 2.95 -10.16
C TRP A 149 4.50 3.93 -10.64
N LYS A 150 4.90 5.11 -11.16
CA LYS A 150 3.93 6.10 -11.66
C LYS A 150 3.16 5.59 -12.88
N LEU A 151 3.81 4.86 -13.78
CA LEU A 151 3.16 4.31 -14.96
C LEU A 151 2.05 3.31 -14.58
N THR A 152 2.35 2.38 -13.66
CA THR A 152 1.34 1.47 -13.13
C THR A 152 0.23 2.22 -12.40
N ALA A 153 0.58 3.26 -11.63
CA ALA A 153 -0.40 4.08 -10.93
C ALA A 153 -1.33 4.81 -11.89
N GLU A 154 -0.80 5.41 -12.95
CA GLU A 154 -1.52 6.17 -13.96
C GLU A 154 -2.54 5.30 -14.69
N GLY A 155 -2.16 4.09 -15.13
CA GLY A 155 -3.06 3.16 -15.79
C GLY A 155 -4.28 2.76 -14.96
N THR A 156 -4.18 2.76 -13.62
CA THR A 156 -5.32 2.47 -12.75
C THR A 156 -6.23 3.68 -12.46
N LEU A 157 -5.88 4.88 -12.92
CA LEU A 157 -6.56 6.13 -12.61
C LEU A 157 -7.40 6.68 -13.78
N GLU A 158 -7.52 5.95 -14.88
CA GLU A 158 -8.32 6.34 -16.03
C GLU A 158 -8.96 5.12 -16.69
N GLY A 159 -9.98 5.33 -17.51
CA GLY A 159 -10.68 4.26 -18.22
C GLY A 159 -10.55 4.38 -19.75
N TYR A 160 -9.70 5.29 -20.24
CA TYR A 160 -9.55 5.56 -21.66
C TYR A 160 -8.88 4.42 -22.42
N HIS A 161 -8.02 3.66 -21.74
CA HIS A 161 -7.36 2.49 -22.32
C HIS A 161 -8.22 1.22 -22.32
N ILE A 162 -9.37 1.18 -21.62
CA ILE A 162 -10.16 -0.05 -21.40
C ILE A 162 -10.52 -0.74 -22.71
N LYS A 163 -11.02 -0.01 -23.70
CA LYS A 163 -11.44 -0.64 -24.95
C LYS A 163 -10.28 -1.10 -25.85
N PRO A 164 -9.23 -0.29 -26.09
CA PRO A 164 -8.12 -0.70 -26.93
C PRO A 164 -7.22 -1.74 -26.29
N THR A 165 -7.02 -1.72 -24.96
CA THR A 165 -6.11 -2.62 -24.25
C THR A 165 -6.80 -3.91 -23.81
N HIS A 166 -8.08 -3.83 -23.41
CA HIS A 166 -8.86 -4.93 -22.84
C HIS A 166 -10.10 -5.30 -23.67
N PRO A 167 -10.00 -5.45 -24.99
CA PRO A 167 -11.18 -5.61 -25.86
C PRO A 167 -11.99 -6.89 -25.56
N GLU A 168 -11.33 -7.93 -25.07
CA GLU A 168 -11.95 -9.24 -24.78
C GLU A 168 -12.01 -9.55 -23.27
N SER A 169 -11.25 -8.83 -22.44
CA SER A 169 -11.18 -9.06 -20.99
C SER A 169 -12.12 -8.15 -20.19
N PHE A 170 -11.89 -6.84 -20.11
CA PHE A 170 -12.68 -5.92 -19.30
C PHE A 170 -13.75 -5.17 -20.06
N PHE A 171 -13.53 -4.81 -21.32
CA PHE A 171 -14.48 -4.04 -22.10
C PHE A 171 -15.85 -4.71 -22.26
N PRO A 172 -15.99 -6.05 -22.37
CA PRO A 172 -17.29 -6.71 -22.40
C PRO A 172 -18.12 -6.51 -21.13
N TYR A 173 -17.48 -6.28 -19.99
CA TYR A 173 -18.13 -6.12 -18.69
C TYR A 173 -18.27 -4.67 -18.24
N GLY A 174 -17.36 -3.79 -18.68
CA GLY A 174 -17.30 -2.39 -18.32
C GLY A 174 -17.66 -1.44 -19.47
N TYR A 175 -17.48 -0.17 -19.25
CA TYR A 175 -17.62 0.86 -20.25
C TYR A 175 -16.25 1.37 -20.69
N ASP A 176 -16.19 1.81 -21.93
CA ASP A 176 -15.08 2.56 -22.47
C ASP A 176 -15.13 4.00 -21.95
N ASN A 177 -14.02 4.48 -21.42
CA ASN A 177 -13.83 5.87 -21.02
C ASN A 177 -14.96 6.48 -20.14
N LEU A 178 -15.57 5.65 -19.29
CA LEU A 178 -16.58 6.08 -18.33
C LEU A 178 -16.10 5.84 -16.91
N ASN A 179 -15.72 6.92 -16.23
CA ASN A 179 -15.32 6.89 -14.83
C ASN A 179 -15.83 8.12 -14.09
N VAL A 180 -15.99 8.00 -12.78
CA VAL A 180 -16.26 9.11 -11.87
C VAL A 180 -15.07 9.27 -10.95
N VAL A 181 -14.52 10.48 -10.88
CA VAL A 181 -13.35 10.82 -10.06
C VAL A 181 -13.76 11.67 -8.87
N GLU A 182 -13.41 11.21 -7.68
CA GLU A 182 -13.50 11.97 -6.43
C GLU A 182 -12.11 12.22 -5.88
N THR A 183 -11.88 13.41 -5.33
CA THR A 183 -10.62 13.76 -4.68
C THR A 183 -10.82 14.09 -3.22
N GLN A 184 -9.95 13.61 -2.35
CA GLN A 184 -10.00 13.82 -0.91
C GLN A 184 -8.59 14.14 -0.41
N GLY A 185 -8.29 15.43 -0.20
CA GLY A 185 -6.92 15.87 0.05
C GLY A 185 -5.99 15.40 -1.07
N PRO A 186 -4.85 14.76 -0.77
CA PRO A 186 -3.96 14.20 -1.80
C PRO A 186 -4.41 12.83 -2.34
N ASN A 187 -5.44 12.23 -1.73
CA ASN A 187 -6.02 10.95 -2.16
C ASN A 187 -7.04 11.15 -3.28
N SER A 188 -7.31 10.09 -4.03
CA SER A 188 -8.37 10.07 -5.02
C SER A 188 -9.07 8.71 -5.08
N ARG A 189 -10.32 8.73 -5.53
CA ARG A 189 -11.11 7.54 -5.85
C ARG A 189 -11.61 7.64 -7.27
N VAL A 190 -11.41 6.57 -8.02
CA VAL A 190 -11.98 6.41 -9.36
C VAL A 190 -12.99 5.27 -9.33
N CYS A 191 -14.21 5.56 -9.77
CA CYS A 191 -15.30 4.60 -9.85
C CYS A 191 -15.49 4.20 -11.31
N TYR A 192 -15.40 2.91 -11.59
CA TYR A 192 -15.61 2.30 -12.90
C TYR A 192 -16.89 1.47 -12.87
N PRO A 193 -17.96 1.90 -13.56
CA PRO A 193 -19.22 1.15 -13.58
C PRO A 193 -19.11 -0.07 -14.50
N PHE A 194 -19.68 -1.19 -14.04
CA PHE A 194 -19.94 -2.33 -14.90
C PHE A 194 -21.24 -2.10 -15.71
N ARG A 195 -21.35 -2.68 -16.91
CA ARG A 195 -22.59 -2.59 -17.74
C ARG A 195 -23.85 -3.05 -17.01
N ARG A 196 -23.71 -3.97 -16.07
CA ARG A 196 -24.82 -4.43 -15.22
C ARG A 196 -25.42 -3.34 -14.31
N ILE A 197 -24.78 -2.17 -14.16
CA ILE A 197 -25.32 -1.02 -13.43
C ILE A 197 -26.63 -0.50 -14.07
N GLU A 198 -26.84 -0.77 -15.35
CA GLU A 198 -28.08 -0.40 -16.04
C GLU A 198 -29.32 -1.03 -15.41
N LYS A 199 -29.17 -2.15 -14.69
CA LYS A 199 -30.29 -2.77 -13.93
C LYS A 199 -30.82 -1.86 -12.81
N LEU A 200 -30.03 -0.87 -12.39
CA LEU A 200 -30.44 0.10 -11.37
C LEU A 200 -31.22 1.29 -11.93
N ARG A 201 -31.34 1.42 -13.25
CA ARG A 201 -31.99 2.58 -13.91
C ARG A 201 -33.39 2.86 -13.38
N ASP A 202 -34.18 1.82 -13.23
CA ASP A 202 -35.58 1.90 -12.81
C ASP A 202 -35.81 1.43 -11.36
N ALA A 203 -34.75 1.19 -10.63
CA ALA A 203 -34.82 0.75 -9.24
C ALA A 203 -35.20 1.93 -8.32
N PRO A 204 -36.12 1.72 -7.34
CA PRO A 204 -36.42 2.72 -6.32
C PRO A 204 -35.15 3.17 -5.59
N ARG A 205 -35.08 4.46 -5.20
CA ARG A 205 -33.88 5.05 -4.57
C ARG A 205 -33.44 4.29 -3.31
N GLU A 206 -34.39 3.81 -2.53
CA GLU A 206 -34.15 3.02 -1.32
C GLU A 206 -33.51 1.65 -1.58
N ASN A 207 -33.59 1.16 -2.81
CA ASN A 207 -33.02 -0.13 -3.24
C ASN A 207 -31.73 0.02 -4.06
N LEU A 208 -31.23 1.26 -4.23
CA LEU A 208 -30.00 1.50 -4.97
C LEU A 208 -28.80 1.03 -4.15
N SER A 209 -28.08 0.05 -4.67
CA SER A 209 -26.81 -0.40 -4.14
C SER A 209 -25.76 -0.47 -5.26
N LEU A 210 -24.60 0.11 -5.03
CA LEU A 210 -23.46 -0.01 -5.93
C LEU A 210 -22.65 -1.29 -5.69
N ASP A 211 -23.09 -2.11 -4.74
CA ASP A 211 -22.38 -3.35 -4.44
C ASP A 211 -22.31 -4.25 -5.68
N ARG A 212 -21.09 -4.66 -6.03
CA ARG A 212 -20.77 -5.43 -7.24
C ARG A 212 -21.17 -4.77 -8.57
N MET A 213 -21.63 -3.53 -8.57
CA MET A 213 -22.00 -2.76 -9.77
C MET A 213 -20.85 -1.91 -10.29
N VAL A 214 -19.83 -1.70 -9.47
CA VAL A 214 -18.69 -0.86 -9.79
C VAL A 214 -17.40 -1.48 -9.26
N THR A 215 -16.27 -1.11 -9.87
CA THR A 215 -14.94 -1.20 -9.28
C THR A 215 -14.58 0.18 -8.70
N LEU A 216 -14.07 0.22 -7.46
CA LEU A 216 -13.59 1.44 -6.82
C LEU A 216 -12.07 1.34 -6.64
N VAL A 217 -11.33 2.18 -7.31
CA VAL A 217 -9.88 2.30 -7.17
C VAL A 217 -9.57 3.51 -6.29
N ASN A 218 -9.16 3.27 -5.05
CA ASN A 218 -8.70 4.33 -4.15
C ASN A 218 -7.18 4.44 -4.24
N ARG A 219 -6.69 5.57 -4.69
CA ARG A 219 -5.27 5.92 -4.64
C ARG A 219 -4.99 6.61 -3.32
N ILE A 220 -4.26 5.94 -2.46
CA ILE A 220 -3.80 6.46 -1.18
C ILE A 220 -2.39 6.99 -1.37
N PHE A 221 -2.27 8.30 -1.24
CA PHE A 221 -1.05 9.04 -1.58
C PHE A 221 0.16 8.57 -0.76
N PRO A 222 1.34 8.41 -1.36
CA PRO A 222 1.60 8.52 -2.79
C PRO A 222 1.54 7.17 -3.56
N PHE A 223 1.77 6.01 -2.92
CA PHE A 223 2.16 4.77 -3.59
C PHE A 223 1.19 3.61 -3.40
N THR A 224 0.11 3.79 -2.66
CA THR A 224 -0.77 2.69 -2.30
C THR A 224 -2.07 2.74 -3.07
N SER A 225 -2.53 1.58 -3.52
CA SER A 225 -3.86 1.39 -4.10
C SER A 225 -4.68 0.46 -3.22
N VAL A 226 -5.91 0.86 -2.93
CA VAL A 226 -6.94 -0.01 -2.31
C VAL A 226 -8.09 -0.10 -3.28
N THR A 227 -8.25 -1.24 -3.91
CA THR A 227 -9.25 -1.48 -4.96
C THR A 227 -10.33 -2.41 -4.44
N ARG A 228 -11.57 -1.94 -4.43
CA ARG A 228 -12.73 -2.80 -4.22
C ARG A 228 -13.18 -3.35 -5.57
N LEU A 229 -13.07 -4.63 -5.71
CA LEU A 229 -13.46 -5.40 -6.88
C LEU A 229 -14.82 -6.09 -6.66
N SER A 230 -15.25 -6.86 -7.65
CA SER A 230 -16.54 -7.53 -7.62
C SER A 230 -16.69 -8.54 -6.48
N GLN A 231 -15.61 -9.27 -6.14
CA GLN A 231 -15.64 -10.38 -5.18
C GLN A 231 -14.58 -10.27 -4.07
N HIS A 232 -13.68 -9.28 -4.12
CA HIS A 232 -12.59 -9.12 -3.16
C HIS A 232 -12.06 -7.69 -3.13
N TYR A 233 -11.17 -7.41 -2.17
CA TYR A 233 -10.33 -6.22 -2.17
C TYR A 233 -8.90 -6.58 -2.57
N GLY A 234 -8.32 -5.74 -3.42
CA GLY A 234 -6.88 -5.72 -3.68
C GLY A 234 -6.23 -4.54 -2.97
N VAL A 235 -5.15 -4.77 -2.25
CA VAL A 235 -4.32 -3.72 -1.66
C VAL A 235 -2.91 -3.88 -2.19
N SER A 236 -2.38 -2.85 -2.82
CA SER A 236 -1.05 -2.84 -3.41
C SER A 236 -0.22 -1.70 -2.86
N PHE A 237 0.93 -2.01 -2.31
CA PHE A 237 1.92 -1.05 -1.81
C PHE A 237 3.11 -1.05 -2.75
N ALA A 238 3.32 0.05 -3.49
CA ALA A 238 4.50 0.19 -4.32
C ALA A 238 5.66 0.75 -3.49
N GLU A 239 6.81 0.12 -3.61
CA GLU A 239 8.10 0.57 -3.05
C GLU A 239 9.05 0.87 -4.21
N PRO A 240 9.21 2.14 -4.60
CA PRO A 240 10.14 2.52 -5.66
C PRO A 240 11.59 2.25 -5.24
N GLU A 241 12.27 1.36 -5.94
CA GLU A 241 13.69 1.06 -5.71
C GLU A 241 14.60 1.94 -6.58
N SER A 242 14.13 2.27 -7.78
CA SER A 242 14.80 3.20 -8.72
C SER A 242 13.77 3.86 -9.64
N PRO A 243 14.20 4.79 -10.53
CA PRO A 243 13.31 5.35 -11.55
C PRO A 243 12.71 4.33 -12.53
N THR A 244 13.28 3.12 -12.61
CA THR A 244 12.87 2.06 -13.54
C THR A 244 12.56 0.74 -12.86
N ARG A 245 12.48 0.72 -11.53
CA ARG A 245 12.28 -0.52 -10.79
C ARG A 245 11.42 -0.27 -9.56
N THR A 246 10.37 -1.06 -9.42
CA THR A 246 9.42 -1.00 -8.30
C THR A 246 9.17 -2.38 -7.72
N ARG A 247 9.18 -2.46 -6.41
CA ARG A 247 8.76 -3.64 -5.67
C ARG A 247 7.33 -3.42 -5.18
N TYR A 248 6.48 -4.42 -5.35
CA TYR A 248 5.09 -4.40 -4.92
C TYR A 248 4.85 -5.41 -3.82
N PHE A 249 4.08 -5.02 -2.82
CA PHE A 249 3.55 -5.89 -1.77
C PHE A 249 2.04 -5.88 -1.90
N ASP A 250 1.49 -6.98 -2.40
CA ASP A 250 0.09 -7.11 -2.75
C ASP A 250 -0.62 -8.02 -1.74
N TYR A 251 -1.82 -7.62 -1.35
CA TYR A 251 -2.71 -8.38 -0.48
C TYR A 251 -4.08 -8.50 -1.13
N ARG A 252 -4.68 -9.68 -1.02
CA ARG A 252 -6.06 -9.95 -1.43
C ARG A 252 -6.88 -10.23 -0.17
N LEU A 253 -7.92 -9.41 0.04
CA LEU A 253 -8.79 -9.53 1.20
C LEU A 253 -10.21 -9.88 0.74
N THR A 254 -10.94 -10.57 1.59
CA THR A 254 -12.36 -10.85 1.37
C THR A 254 -13.19 -9.55 1.33
N LEU A 255 -14.40 -9.60 0.79
CA LEU A 255 -15.39 -8.56 1.04
C LEU A 255 -15.80 -8.60 2.52
N PRO A 256 -16.26 -7.45 3.10
CA PRO A 256 -16.85 -7.44 4.42
C PRO A 256 -18.03 -8.42 4.51
N THR A 257 -18.20 -9.06 5.66
CA THR A 257 -19.34 -9.94 5.94
C THR A 257 -20.48 -9.14 6.56
N ILE A 258 -21.73 -9.55 6.32
CA ILE A 258 -22.91 -8.82 6.80
C ILE A 258 -23.00 -8.82 8.33
N ASP A 259 -22.52 -9.88 8.95
CA ASP A 259 -22.57 -10.14 10.41
C ASP A 259 -21.21 -10.02 11.10
N GLY A 260 -20.18 -9.60 10.37
CA GLY A 260 -18.81 -9.49 10.89
C GLY A 260 -18.13 -10.84 11.20
N GLY A 261 -18.71 -11.96 10.70
CA GLY A 261 -18.18 -13.30 10.89
C GLY A 261 -17.15 -13.71 9.84
N GLU A 262 -16.74 -14.96 9.88
CA GLU A 262 -15.83 -15.56 8.89
C GLU A 262 -16.47 -15.60 7.49
N PRO A 263 -15.70 -15.36 6.41
CA PRO A 263 -16.20 -15.47 5.05
C PRO A 263 -16.55 -16.94 4.74
N SER A 264 -17.68 -17.14 4.04
CA SER A 264 -18.06 -18.50 3.62
C SER A 264 -17.07 -19.07 2.60
N GLU A 265 -16.96 -20.41 2.55
CA GLU A 265 -16.11 -21.11 1.55
C GLU A 265 -16.47 -20.69 0.11
N ASP A 266 -17.74 -20.52 -0.17
CA ASP A 266 -18.26 -20.07 -1.44
C ASP A 266 -17.81 -18.63 -1.79
N ALA A 267 -17.81 -17.72 -0.82
CA ALA A 267 -17.32 -16.34 -1.02
C ALA A 267 -15.82 -16.36 -1.31
N LEU A 268 -15.06 -17.16 -0.59
CA LEU A 268 -13.62 -17.33 -0.79
C LEU A 268 -13.31 -17.95 -2.16
N ALA A 269 -14.06 -18.96 -2.59
CA ALA A 269 -13.90 -19.58 -3.91
C ALA A 269 -14.18 -18.57 -5.04
N ARG A 270 -15.23 -17.75 -4.92
CA ARG A 270 -15.50 -16.69 -5.88
C ARG A 270 -14.40 -15.62 -5.91
N ALA A 271 -13.89 -15.23 -4.75
CA ALA A 271 -12.79 -14.26 -4.64
C ALA A 271 -11.52 -14.78 -5.34
N LYS A 272 -11.13 -16.04 -5.09
CA LYS A 272 -9.98 -16.66 -5.76
C LYS A 272 -10.14 -16.75 -7.28
N LYS A 273 -11.35 -17.09 -7.75
CA LYS A 273 -11.64 -17.10 -9.19
C LYS A 273 -11.55 -15.71 -9.83
N ASP A 274 -12.01 -14.68 -9.12
CA ASP A 274 -11.94 -13.28 -9.56
C ASP A 274 -10.46 -12.81 -9.64
N VAL A 275 -9.62 -13.17 -8.66
CA VAL A 275 -8.17 -12.92 -8.68
C VAL A 275 -7.51 -13.59 -9.87
N ALA A 276 -7.77 -14.88 -10.11
CA ALA A 276 -7.20 -15.61 -11.23
C ALA A 276 -7.58 -14.97 -12.58
N PHE A 277 -8.82 -14.56 -12.74
CA PHE A 277 -9.27 -13.84 -13.96
C PHE A 277 -8.48 -12.54 -14.16
N LEU A 278 -8.32 -11.73 -13.12
CA LEU A 278 -7.56 -10.46 -13.20
C LEU A 278 -6.10 -10.70 -13.56
N SER A 279 -5.45 -11.65 -12.89
CA SER A 279 -4.02 -11.95 -13.12
C SER A 279 -3.76 -12.58 -14.48
N ASP A 280 -4.67 -13.40 -14.99
CA ASP A 280 -4.50 -14.09 -16.27
C ASP A 280 -4.82 -13.20 -17.48
N THR A 281 -5.53 -12.10 -17.27
CA THR A 281 -5.97 -11.20 -18.35
C THR A 281 -5.43 -9.79 -18.14
N GLY A 282 -6.10 -9.00 -17.27
CA GLY A 282 -5.85 -7.58 -17.12
C GLY A 282 -4.42 -7.23 -16.71
N ASP A 283 -3.89 -7.92 -15.69
CA ASP A 283 -2.53 -7.66 -15.21
C ASP A 283 -1.48 -7.88 -16.32
N LYS A 284 -1.67 -8.88 -17.20
CA LYS A 284 -0.74 -9.14 -18.31
C LYS A 284 -0.85 -8.09 -19.40
N GLU A 285 -2.07 -7.69 -19.74
CA GLU A 285 -2.35 -6.69 -20.78
C GLU A 285 -1.80 -5.32 -20.32
N ASP A 286 -2.09 -4.88 -19.09
CA ASP A 286 -1.59 -3.65 -18.54
C ASP A 286 -0.08 -3.64 -18.37
N THR A 287 0.51 -4.74 -17.90
CA THR A 287 1.97 -4.87 -17.77
C THR A 287 2.67 -4.66 -19.10
N LYS A 288 2.11 -5.20 -20.19
CA LYS A 288 2.65 -5.00 -21.54
C LYS A 288 2.68 -3.52 -21.93
N VAL A 289 1.56 -2.81 -21.71
CA VAL A 289 1.43 -1.38 -22.01
C VAL A 289 2.45 -0.55 -21.24
N VAL A 290 2.51 -0.72 -19.91
CA VAL A 290 3.41 0.09 -19.07
C VAL A 290 4.88 -0.24 -19.32
N THR A 291 5.21 -1.49 -19.70
CA THR A 291 6.56 -1.90 -20.11
C THR A 291 6.99 -1.21 -21.41
N ASP A 292 6.10 -1.15 -22.40
CA ASP A 292 6.38 -0.48 -23.67
C ASP A 292 6.53 1.04 -23.47
N ILE A 293 5.70 1.66 -22.62
CA ILE A 293 5.85 3.07 -22.25
C ILE A 293 7.19 3.29 -21.57
N GLN A 294 7.57 2.46 -20.59
CA GLN A 294 8.86 2.57 -19.89
C GLN A 294 10.04 2.50 -20.87
N ALA A 295 9.99 1.60 -21.83
CA ALA A 295 11.04 1.47 -22.85
C ALA A 295 11.10 2.71 -23.78
N ALA A 296 9.97 3.33 -24.09
CA ALA A 296 9.87 4.45 -25.01
C ALA A 296 10.18 5.82 -24.37
N ILE A 297 10.08 5.97 -23.04
CA ILE A 297 10.30 7.25 -22.33
C ILE A 297 11.64 7.90 -22.71
N GLY A 298 12.71 7.12 -22.82
CA GLY A 298 14.05 7.60 -23.13
C GLY A 298 14.26 8.02 -24.60
N SER A 299 13.27 7.81 -25.48
CA SER A 299 13.40 8.09 -26.93
C SER A 299 13.48 9.59 -27.25
N GLY A 300 13.02 10.47 -26.36
CA GLY A 300 12.89 11.90 -26.58
C GLY A 300 11.75 12.32 -27.51
N ALA A 301 10.86 11.37 -27.89
CA ALA A 301 9.71 11.66 -28.75
C ALA A 301 8.71 12.60 -28.07
N ASN A 302 8.58 12.50 -26.75
CA ASN A 302 7.69 13.33 -25.96
C ASN A 302 8.49 14.13 -24.92
N THR A 303 8.33 15.46 -24.93
CA THR A 303 8.84 16.36 -23.88
C THR A 303 7.90 16.48 -22.68
N HIS A 304 6.64 16.12 -22.87
CA HIS A 304 5.58 16.09 -21.85
C HIS A 304 4.46 15.16 -22.30
N TYR A 305 3.70 14.62 -21.35
CA TYR A 305 2.49 13.86 -21.63
C TYR A 305 1.27 14.80 -21.72
N ARG A 306 0.26 14.37 -22.47
CA ARG A 306 -1.01 15.08 -22.64
C ARG A 306 -2.11 14.26 -22.02
N PHE A 307 -2.72 14.78 -20.95
CA PHE A 307 -3.87 14.15 -20.30
C PHE A 307 -5.18 14.78 -20.76
N GLY A 308 -6.15 13.94 -21.11
CA GLY A 308 -7.51 14.35 -21.44
C GLY A 308 -8.31 14.72 -20.17
N ARG A 309 -9.52 15.28 -20.36
CA ARG A 309 -10.41 15.63 -19.24
C ARG A 309 -10.82 14.41 -18.39
N PHE A 310 -10.86 13.24 -19.00
CA PHE A 310 -11.19 11.97 -18.37
C PHE A 310 -10.04 11.36 -17.59
N GLU A 311 -8.83 11.94 -17.66
CA GLU A 311 -7.62 11.51 -16.95
C GLU A 311 -7.30 12.44 -15.75
N SER A 312 -8.31 13.11 -15.22
CA SER A 312 -8.14 14.14 -14.17
C SER A 312 -7.52 13.60 -12.88
N ALA A 313 -7.71 12.31 -12.55
CA ALA A 313 -7.10 11.68 -11.38
C ALA A 313 -5.58 11.56 -11.51
N ILE A 314 -5.04 11.38 -12.71
CA ILE A 314 -3.60 11.39 -12.98
C ILE A 314 -3.03 12.79 -12.69
N GLY A 315 -3.69 13.84 -13.24
CA GLY A 315 -3.30 15.23 -12.97
C GLY A 315 -3.30 15.58 -11.48
N HIS A 316 -4.30 15.06 -10.73
CA HIS A 316 -4.39 15.21 -9.28
C HIS A 316 -3.20 14.57 -8.56
N LEU A 317 -2.83 13.34 -8.91
CA LEU A 317 -1.67 12.64 -8.35
C LEU A 317 -0.39 13.46 -8.55
N HIS A 318 -0.09 13.86 -9.78
CA HIS A 318 1.12 14.62 -10.10
C HIS A 318 1.18 16.00 -9.44
N LYS A 319 0.04 16.70 -9.33
CA LYS A 319 -0.05 17.97 -8.61
C LYS A 319 0.34 17.78 -7.13
N ASN A 320 -0.15 16.74 -6.47
CA ASN A 320 0.18 16.47 -5.07
C ASN A 320 1.64 16.04 -4.91
N LEU A 321 2.18 15.20 -5.81
CA LEU A 321 3.60 14.85 -5.80
C LEU A 321 4.48 16.11 -5.87
N SER A 322 4.21 17.01 -6.81
CA SER A 322 4.94 18.28 -6.94
C SER A 322 4.83 19.16 -5.69
N LEU A 323 3.62 19.25 -5.11
CA LEU A 323 3.39 20.02 -3.89
C LEU A 323 4.23 19.51 -2.70
N TYR A 324 4.27 18.20 -2.50
CA TYR A 324 5.03 17.61 -1.39
C TYR A 324 6.54 17.65 -1.62
N LEU A 325 7.03 17.56 -2.85
CA LEU A 325 8.43 17.79 -3.18
C LEU A 325 8.84 19.24 -2.85
N THR A 326 8.02 20.22 -3.23
CA THR A 326 8.28 21.64 -2.88
C THR A 326 8.25 21.88 -1.36
N ARG A 327 7.39 21.21 -0.60
CA ARG A 327 7.40 21.29 0.87
C ARG A 327 8.69 20.71 1.46
N LEU A 328 9.18 19.61 0.92
CA LEU A 328 10.43 18.98 1.35
C LEU A 328 11.63 19.91 1.12
N ASP A 329 11.74 20.52 -0.06
CA ASP A 329 12.80 21.45 -0.40
C ASP A 329 12.86 22.63 0.58
N LYS A 330 11.70 23.22 0.93
CA LYS A 330 11.61 24.30 1.93
C LYS A 330 12.05 23.84 3.31
N PHE A 331 11.61 22.66 3.75
CA PHE A 331 11.98 22.11 5.06
C PHE A 331 13.49 21.88 5.18
N GLU A 332 14.12 21.31 4.16
CA GLU A 332 15.56 21.07 4.14
C GLU A 332 16.35 22.38 4.03
N GLY A 333 15.87 23.35 3.28
CA GLY A 333 16.46 24.69 3.21
C GLY A 333 16.43 25.44 4.56
N ASP A 334 15.35 25.28 5.34
CA ASP A 334 15.24 25.90 6.67
C ASP A 334 16.10 25.16 7.73
N ALA A 335 16.27 23.84 7.57
CA ALA A 335 17.14 23.06 8.46
C ALA A 335 18.62 23.43 8.24
N MET A 336 19.07 23.63 7.01
CA MET A 336 20.43 24.08 6.69
C MET A 336 20.76 25.51 7.16
N LYS A 337 19.75 26.37 7.35
CA LYS A 337 19.95 27.73 7.91
C LYS A 337 20.08 27.77 9.43
N LYS A 338 19.75 26.65 10.12
CA LYS A 338 19.80 26.52 11.57
C LYS A 338 21.07 25.80 12.08
N THR A 339 21.88 25.27 11.17
CA THR A 339 23.22 24.70 11.43
C THR A 339 24.31 25.66 11.03
#